data_99793ec6f26e6a4749ad6c5096d143c4
#
_entry.id   99793ec6f26e6a4749ad6c5096d143c4
#
_cell.length_a   1.000
_cell.length_b   1.000
_cell.length_c   1.000
_cell.angle_alpha   90.00
_cell.angle_beta   90.00
_cell.angle_gamma   90.00
#
_symmetry.space_group_name_H-M   'P 1'
#
loop_
_entity.id
_entity.type
_entity.pdbx_description
1 polymer ?
#
loop_
_entity_poly.entity_id
_entity_poly.type
_entity_poly.pdbx_seq_one_letter_code
_entity_poly.pdbx_strand_id
1 'polypeptide(L)'
;MAYLKVSGTGTINLTGNYGYNTSTVSGLAAGTTINAKGASWIVSNSANQFPDADTSYLEGSGTINKYAFIVYNAGYGLKLNGGTVWGQVPQTSDWKYTYNNSAAVRVEYAPGVTIDDWRIDKAWDAFRIMMGSDKFLIDDAHLSNIRDDAIENDYALNGTIRDSLFDGVFSGLSLTNGAHTDGSANTVSLQNVFMRSESYLYEGKMTHGSPIKADSDSPQTTPDLRITNSIIAIEDPNHIGYSRLQTAWNNVVESSGNVFLNLSDTPLPSDYPKPPAGFTILQGQVARDYWEKAKAAWESNHDGVGDVELTPLPALPGTQTTTPTPTAPTPTAPTPTEPTPTAPTAPEPTKVISGTESRDKLYGTSGSETIRGNGGNDALWGKGGSDVLTGGAGKDQFIFDTKFDGTFDRISDFNPAEDSIYLSDSIFSKLGYASWSAPKQLSSSWLVDGPGAVAHDSNDFIIYDSNTGNLSYDADGSGAGAPVIFAQLPTGLDLSNGHFFIV
;
A
#
# COMPACT_ATOMS: atom_id res chain seq x y z
N MET A 1 -14.96 -24.78 8.90
CA MET A 1 -13.78 -24.16 8.30
C MET A 1 -12.70 -25.23 8.23
N ALA A 2 -12.06 -25.39 7.08
CA ALA A 2 -10.95 -26.31 6.95
C ALA A 2 -9.68 -25.60 7.47
N TYR A 3 -9.07 -26.12 8.52
CA TYR A 3 -7.74 -25.71 8.93
C TYR A 3 -6.73 -26.46 8.07
N LEU A 4 -5.90 -25.72 7.35
CA LEU A 4 -4.74 -26.34 6.71
C LEU A 4 -3.64 -26.48 7.79
N LYS A 5 -3.39 -27.71 8.23
CA LYS A 5 -2.24 -28.00 9.09
C LYS A 5 -1.04 -28.32 8.23
N VAL A 6 -0.01 -27.50 8.31
CA VAL A 6 1.25 -27.72 7.60
C VAL A 6 2.24 -28.34 8.58
N SER A 7 2.84 -29.46 8.19
CA SER A 7 3.89 -30.13 8.98
C SER A 7 4.90 -30.77 8.02
N GLY A 8 6.15 -30.85 8.44
CA GLY A 8 7.20 -31.45 7.63
C GLY A 8 8.58 -30.87 7.90
N THR A 9 9.51 -31.19 7.02
CA THR A 9 10.90 -30.70 7.05
C THR A 9 11.32 -30.29 5.64
N GLY A 10 12.36 -29.47 5.54
CA GLY A 10 12.85 -28.95 4.24
C GLY A 10 11.97 -27.87 3.67
N THR A 11 11.72 -27.85 2.37
CA THR A 11 10.88 -26.85 1.71
C THR A 11 9.46 -27.37 1.51
N ILE A 12 8.48 -26.63 2.04
CA ILE A 12 7.06 -26.90 1.91
C ILE A 12 6.46 -25.79 1.04
N ASN A 13 5.87 -26.16 -0.11
CA ASN A 13 5.25 -25.21 -1.02
C ASN A 13 3.75 -25.10 -0.73
N LEU A 14 3.28 -23.85 -0.56
CA LEU A 14 1.88 -23.50 -0.48
C LEU A 14 1.50 -22.74 -1.76
N THR A 15 0.38 -23.12 -2.36
CA THR A 15 -0.10 -22.51 -3.60
C THR A 15 -1.61 -22.42 -3.61
N GLY A 16 -2.15 -21.42 -4.33
CA GLY A 16 -3.58 -21.23 -4.52
C GLY A 16 -4.22 -20.30 -3.47
N ASN A 17 -5.50 -20.05 -3.65
CA ASN A 17 -6.25 -19.15 -2.80
C ASN A 17 -6.94 -19.94 -1.66
N TYR A 18 -6.51 -19.67 -0.45
CA TYR A 18 -7.09 -20.27 0.77
C TYR A 18 -8.33 -19.52 1.27
N GLY A 19 -8.64 -18.36 0.71
CA GLY A 19 -9.78 -17.53 1.11
C GLY A 19 -9.74 -17.17 2.59
N TYR A 20 -10.83 -17.37 3.28
CA TYR A 20 -10.96 -17.11 4.73
C TYR A 20 -10.48 -18.27 5.62
N ASN A 21 -9.82 -19.27 5.07
CA ASN A 21 -9.32 -20.39 5.87
C ASN A 21 -7.97 -20.05 6.49
N THR A 22 -7.85 -20.26 7.79
CA THR A 22 -6.57 -20.12 8.48
C THR A 22 -5.63 -21.25 8.12
N SER A 23 -4.40 -20.92 7.75
CA SER A 23 -3.31 -21.87 7.63
C SER A 23 -2.48 -21.87 8.91
N THR A 24 -2.38 -23.02 9.56
CA THR A 24 -1.56 -23.17 10.77
C THR A 24 -0.35 -24.05 10.49
N VAL A 25 0.80 -23.50 10.79
CA VAL A 25 2.10 -24.16 10.70
C VAL A 25 2.56 -24.48 12.12
N SER A 26 2.83 -25.73 12.43
CA SER A 26 3.26 -26.09 13.78
C SER A 26 4.21 -27.28 13.82
N GLY A 27 5.11 -27.30 14.80
CA GLY A 27 6.02 -28.40 15.05
C GLY A 27 7.01 -28.67 13.92
N LEU A 28 7.42 -27.62 13.20
CA LEU A 28 8.39 -27.74 12.11
C LEU A 28 9.81 -27.90 12.65
N ALA A 29 10.62 -28.64 11.91
CA ALA A 29 12.03 -28.77 12.21
C ALA A 29 12.80 -27.48 12.00
N ALA A 30 13.96 -27.34 12.64
CA ALA A 30 14.85 -26.19 12.43
C ALA A 30 15.26 -26.07 10.94
N GLY A 31 15.35 -24.83 10.45
CA GLY A 31 15.73 -24.52 9.06
C GLY A 31 14.69 -24.92 8.00
N THR A 32 13.46 -25.26 8.41
CA THR A 32 12.36 -25.48 7.44
C THR A 32 12.02 -24.20 6.70
N THR A 33 11.68 -24.33 5.41
CA THR A 33 11.19 -23.23 4.57
C THR A 33 9.74 -23.47 4.18
N ILE A 34 8.88 -22.49 4.42
CA ILE A 34 7.55 -22.42 3.83
C ILE A 34 7.64 -21.46 2.64
N ASN A 35 7.48 -21.98 1.45
CA ASN A 35 7.40 -21.15 0.23
C ASN A 35 5.93 -20.92 -0.11
N ALA A 36 5.45 -19.71 0.11
CA ALA A 36 4.08 -19.31 -0.08
C ALA A 36 3.90 -18.28 -1.23
N LYS A 37 4.90 -18.11 -2.10
CA LYS A 37 4.86 -17.13 -3.21
C LYS A 37 3.64 -17.27 -4.14
N GLY A 38 3.07 -18.45 -4.25
CA GLY A 38 1.83 -18.70 -5.01
C GLY A 38 0.57 -18.83 -4.15
N ALA A 39 0.62 -18.44 -2.88
CA ALA A 39 -0.48 -18.60 -1.93
C ALA A 39 -1.10 -17.25 -1.53
N SER A 40 -2.42 -17.25 -1.34
CA SER A 40 -3.13 -16.06 -0.88
C SER A 40 -4.23 -16.40 0.13
N TRP A 41 -4.51 -15.44 1.03
CA TRP A 41 -5.53 -15.52 2.06
C TRP A 41 -6.35 -14.24 2.11
N ILE A 42 -7.50 -14.32 2.79
CA ILE A 42 -8.36 -13.17 3.06
C ILE A 42 -8.55 -13.05 4.57
N VAL A 43 -8.24 -11.87 5.12
CA VAL A 43 -8.62 -11.51 6.50
C VAL A 43 -10.01 -10.89 6.47
N SER A 44 -10.94 -11.47 7.20
CA SER A 44 -12.31 -10.98 7.24
C SER A 44 -12.41 -9.63 7.97
N ASN A 45 -13.35 -8.78 7.53
CA ASN A 45 -13.78 -7.64 8.31
C ASN A 45 -14.67 -8.13 9.46
N SER A 46 -14.10 -8.30 10.62
CA SER A 46 -14.82 -8.79 11.80
C SER A 46 -15.56 -7.70 12.57
N ALA A 47 -15.46 -6.43 12.18
CA ALA A 47 -16.17 -5.34 12.84
C ALA A 47 -17.68 -5.57 12.94
N ASN A 48 -18.27 -6.25 11.95
CA ASN A 48 -19.70 -6.60 11.95
C ASN A 48 -20.01 -7.93 12.66
N GLN A 49 -19.00 -8.67 13.08
CA GLN A 49 -19.19 -10.03 13.61
C GLN A 49 -19.05 -10.12 15.12
N PHE A 50 -18.48 -9.09 15.77
CA PHE A 50 -18.29 -9.03 17.23
C PHE A 50 -18.52 -7.62 17.78
N PRO A 51 -19.74 -7.08 17.68
CA PRO A 51 -20.00 -5.71 18.14
C PRO A 51 -19.77 -5.47 19.63
N ASP A 52 -19.80 -6.50 20.49
CA ASP A 52 -19.78 -6.35 21.96
C ASP A 52 -18.89 -7.35 22.69
N ALA A 53 -18.09 -8.11 21.99
CA ALA A 53 -17.44 -9.21 22.67
C ALA A 53 -15.98 -8.87 22.94
N ASP A 54 -15.63 -8.85 24.20
CA ASP A 54 -14.31 -9.20 24.67
C ASP A 54 -14.02 -10.66 24.28
N THR A 55 -13.87 -10.88 23.00
CA THR A 55 -13.66 -12.18 22.38
C THR A 55 -12.19 -12.44 22.09
N SER A 56 -11.32 -11.57 22.63
CA SER A 56 -9.87 -11.69 22.53
C SER A 56 -9.33 -13.07 22.94
N TYR A 57 -10.11 -13.80 23.72
CA TYR A 57 -9.74 -15.11 24.26
C TYR A 57 -10.41 -16.30 23.56
N LEU A 58 -11.17 -16.10 22.52
CA LEU A 58 -11.79 -17.21 21.77
C LEU A 58 -10.82 -17.82 20.77
N GLU A 59 -9.59 -18.02 21.16
CA GLU A 59 -8.67 -18.89 20.45
C GLU A 59 -9.27 -20.31 20.40
N GLY A 60 -9.62 -20.73 19.20
CA GLY A 60 -10.17 -22.07 18.98
C GLY A 60 -11.69 -22.19 18.89
N SER A 61 -12.46 -21.12 19.01
CA SER A 61 -13.94 -21.19 18.87
C SER A 61 -14.42 -21.48 17.44
N GLY A 62 -13.52 -21.58 16.46
CA GLY A 62 -13.82 -22.08 15.11
C GLY A 62 -14.73 -21.22 14.25
N THR A 63 -15.16 -20.07 14.73
CA THR A 63 -16.21 -19.31 14.07
C THR A 63 -15.69 -18.16 13.19
N ILE A 64 -14.47 -17.64 13.42
CA ILE A 64 -13.96 -16.53 12.62
C ILE A 64 -12.45 -16.58 12.48
N ASN A 65 -12.00 -16.34 11.27
CA ASN A 65 -10.59 -16.23 10.98
C ASN A 65 -10.05 -14.91 11.52
N LYS A 66 -9.39 -14.97 12.67
CA LYS A 66 -8.65 -13.83 13.23
C LYS A 66 -7.26 -13.69 12.64
N TYR A 67 -6.71 -14.77 12.08
CA TYR A 67 -5.39 -14.84 11.50
C TYR A 67 -5.45 -15.62 10.20
N ALA A 68 -4.96 -15.04 9.14
CA ALA A 68 -4.86 -15.75 7.87
C ALA A 68 -3.79 -16.84 7.94
N PHE A 69 -2.67 -16.52 8.59
CA PHE A 69 -1.54 -17.43 8.71
C PHE A 69 -0.99 -17.44 10.14
N ILE A 70 -0.85 -18.63 10.72
CA ILE A 70 -0.35 -18.83 12.08
C ILE A 70 0.88 -19.73 12.04
N VAL A 71 1.94 -19.27 12.68
CA VAL A 71 3.11 -20.10 13.03
C VAL A 71 3.11 -20.34 14.52
N TYR A 72 3.17 -21.60 14.92
CA TYR A 72 3.20 -21.98 16.31
C TYR A 72 4.22 -23.11 16.54
N ASN A 73 5.20 -22.89 17.43
CA ASN A 73 6.19 -23.89 17.83
C ASN A 73 6.97 -24.45 16.64
N ALA A 74 7.75 -23.63 16.00
CA ALA A 74 8.69 -24.02 14.95
C ALA A 74 10.12 -24.07 15.48
N GLY A 75 10.95 -24.94 14.88
CA GLY A 75 12.37 -24.96 15.18
C GLY A 75 13.10 -23.69 14.74
N TYR A 76 14.30 -23.47 15.25
CA TYR A 76 15.11 -22.29 14.96
C TYR A 76 15.33 -22.07 13.46
N GLY A 77 15.17 -20.84 12.99
CA GLY A 77 15.49 -20.47 11.61
C GLY A 77 14.45 -20.91 10.59
N LEU A 78 13.15 -20.95 10.97
CA LEU A 78 12.07 -21.08 10.00
C LEU A 78 12.11 -19.92 9.00
N LYS A 79 11.93 -20.22 7.70
CA LYS A 79 11.79 -19.22 6.65
C LYS A 79 10.37 -19.24 6.09
N LEU A 80 9.73 -18.09 6.01
CA LEU A 80 8.43 -17.86 5.39
C LEU A 80 8.65 -17.00 4.15
N ASN A 81 8.73 -17.61 2.98
CA ASN A 81 9.01 -16.89 1.73
C ASN A 81 7.73 -16.63 0.94
N GLY A 82 7.42 -15.38 0.72
CA GLY A 82 6.25 -14.92 -0.01
C GLY A 82 4.95 -15.19 0.73
N GLY A 83 3.88 -14.76 0.15
CA GLY A 83 2.52 -14.88 0.65
C GLY A 83 1.76 -13.57 0.50
N THR A 84 0.49 -13.66 0.09
CA THR A 84 -0.35 -12.48 -0.08
C THR A 84 -1.56 -12.57 0.82
N VAL A 85 -1.82 -11.53 1.62
CA VAL A 85 -3.01 -11.43 2.45
C VAL A 85 -3.80 -10.19 2.03
N TRP A 86 -5.05 -10.42 1.61
CA TRP A 86 -6.00 -9.37 1.30
C TRP A 86 -6.95 -9.19 2.47
N GLY A 87 -6.87 -8.07 3.16
CA GLY A 87 -7.78 -7.75 4.23
C GLY A 87 -9.06 -7.08 3.73
N GLN A 88 -10.09 -7.13 4.57
CA GLN A 88 -11.36 -6.45 4.36
C GLN A 88 -11.66 -5.46 5.50
N VAL A 89 -10.62 -5.00 6.20
CA VAL A 89 -10.78 -4.03 7.28
C VAL A 89 -11.04 -2.65 6.66
N PRO A 90 -12.22 -2.06 6.85
CA PRO A 90 -12.52 -0.76 6.26
C PRO A 90 -11.68 0.33 6.91
N GLN A 91 -11.16 1.23 6.11
CA GLN A 91 -10.43 2.43 6.59
C GLN A 91 -11.33 3.36 7.44
N THR A 92 -12.65 3.29 7.22
CA THR A 92 -13.64 4.10 7.94
C THR A 92 -14.19 3.45 9.20
N SER A 93 -13.82 2.22 9.52
CA SER A 93 -14.23 1.59 10.78
C SER A 93 -13.57 2.28 11.95
N ASP A 94 -14.38 2.64 12.97
CA ASP A 94 -13.82 3.17 14.21
C ASP A 94 -12.97 2.09 14.90
N TRP A 95 -11.82 2.49 15.43
CA TRP A 95 -10.86 1.63 16.12
C TRP A 95 -11.50 0.79 17.21
N LYS A 96 -12.46 1.32 17.95
CA LYS A 96 -13.19 0.64 19.00
C LYS A 96 -13.86 -0.67 18.55
N TYR A 97 -14.32 -0.74 17.31
CA TYR A 97 -15.01 -1.92 16.79
C TYR A 97 -14.08 -2.97 16.20
N THR A 98 -12.81 -2.64 16.05
CA THR A 98 -11.83 -3.45 15.36
C THR A 98 -10.67 -3.90 16.25
N TYR A 99 -10.56 -3.36 17.47
CA TYR A 99 -9.46 -3.57 18.41
C TYR A 99 -9.15 -5.03 18.76
N ASN A 100 -10.14 -5.92 18.78
CA ASN A 100 -9.92 -7.34 19.08
C ASN A 100 -9.64 -8.20 17.86
N ASN A 101 -9.29 -7.57 16.74
CA ASN A 101 -9.06 -8.26 15.49
C ASN A 101 -7.60 -8.59 15.29
N SER A 102 -7.41 -9.41 14.57
CA SER A 102 -6.46 -10.37 14.11
C SER A 102 -5.38 -9.75 13.21
N ALA A 103 -4.16 -10.14 13.43
CA ALA A 103 -3.08 -9.93 12.48
C ALA A 103 -3.26 -10.81 11.24
N ALA A 104 -2.73 -10.36 10.10
CA ALA A 104 -2.67 -11.20 8.92
C ALA A 104 -1.76 -12.43 9.17
N VAL A 105 -0.62 -12.22 9.81
CA VAL A 105 0.34 -13.27 10.16
C VAL A 105 0.68 -13.18 11.65
N ARG A 106 0.47 -14.28 12.37
CA ARG A 106 0.86 -14.43 13.78
C ARG A 106 1.98 -15.45 13.92
N VAL A 107 3.03 -15.10 14.67
CA VAL A 107 4.21 -15.94 14.86
C VAL A 107 4.51 -16.09 16.34
N GLU A 108 4.48 -17.35 16.84
CA GLU A 108 4.77 -17.70 18.23
C GLU A 108 5.76 -18.87 18.30
N TYR A 109 6.68 -18.82 19.24
CA TYR A 109 7.67 -19.88 19.50
C TYR A 109 8.40 -20.29 18.22
N ALA A 110 8.86 -19.32 17.43
CA ALA A 110 9.62 -19.50 16.20
C ALA A 110 10.92 -18.69 16.25
N PRO A 111 11.90 -19.05 17.07
CA PRO A 111 13.12 -18.28 17.22
C PRO A 111 13.91 -18.22 15.92
N GLY A 112 14.44 -17.02 15.61
CA GLY A 112 15.18 -16.79 14.37
C GLY A 112 14.34 -16.93 13.10
N VAL A 113 13.01 -16.70 13.18
CA VAL A 113 12.15 -16.72 12.00
C VAL A 113 12.53 -15.63 11.02
N THR A 114 12.57 -15.97 9.73
CA THR A 114 12.67 -15.02 8.62
C THR A 114 11.34 -14.98 7.91
N ILE A 115 10.78 -13.78 7.75
CA ILE A 115 9.56 -13.49 7.00
C ILE A 115 9.98 -12.61 5.82
N ASP A 116 9.91 -13.14 4.62
CA ASP A 116 10.50 -12.56 3.44
C ASP A 116 9.48 -12.48 2.29
N ASP A 117 9.44 -11.36 1.56
CA ASP A 117 8.60 -11.14 0.38
C ASP A 117 7.09 -11.30 0.64
N TRP A 118 6.58 -10.79 1.76
CA TRP A 118 5.14 -10.82 2.05
C TRP A 118 4.43 -9.53 1.63
N ARG A 119 3.23 -9.68 1.08
CA ARG A 119 2.36 -8.58 0.61
C ARG A 119 1.06 -8.63 1.39
N ILE A 120 0.81 -7.59 2.23
CA ILE A 120 -0.38 -7.53 3.10
C ILE A 120 -1.08 -6.20 2.89
N ASP A 121 -2.36 -6.25 2.51
CA ASP A 121 -3.18 -5.06 2.31
C ASP A 121 -4.47 -5.13 3.12
N LYS A 122 -4.88 -4.00 3.72
CA LYS A 122 -6.15 -3.80 4.44
C LYS A 122 -6.37 -4.79 5.59
N ALA A 123 -5.34 -5.12 6.33
CA ALA A 123 -5.42 -5.90 7.55
C ALA A 123 -5.59 -5.00 8.80
N TRP A 124 -5.85 -5.63 9.94
CA TRP A 124 -5.81 -4.94 11.24
C TRP A 124 -4.35 -4.72 11.63
N ASP A 125 -3.65 -5.77 12.06
CA ASP A 125 -2.20 -5.80 12.12
C ASP A 125 -1.65 -6.61 10.92
N ALA A 126 -0.47 -6.27 10.43
CA ALA A 126 0.12 -7.12 9.40
C ALA A 126 0.87 -8.30 10.03
N PHE A 127 1.85 -8.04 10.86
CA PHE A 127 2.59 -9.09 11.57
C PHE A 127 2.50 -8.92 13.09
N ARG A 128 2.12 -9.99 13.77
CA ARG A 128 2.18 -10.07 15.22
C ARG A 128 3.25 -11.06 15.64
N ILE A 129 4.35 -10.53 16.18
CA ILE A 129 5.51 -11.33 16.61
C ILE A 129 5.42 -11.53 18.12
N MET A 130 5.21 -12.76 18.54
CA MET A 130 4.85 -13.11 19.91
C MET A 130 5.95 -13.91 20.60
N MET A 131 5.68 -14.26 21.86
CA MET A 131 6.60 -14.96 22.76
C MET A 131 7.40 -16.07 22.08
N GLY A 132 8.67 -16.21 22.42
CA GLY A 132 9.55 -17.25 21.93
C GLY A 132 10.02 -17.09 20.48
N SER A 133 9.66 -15.97 19.81
CA SER A 133 10.07 -15.68 18.42
C SER A 133 11.23 -14.68 18.37
N ASP A 134 12.16 -14.77 19.30
CA ASP A 134 13.32 -13.89 19.40
C ASP A 134 14.22 -13.96 18.17
N LYS A 135 14.89 -12.87 17.83
CA LYS A 135 15.76 -12.70 16.66
C LYS A 135 15.03 -12.91 15.33
N PHE A 136 13.83 -12.36 15.23
CA PHE A 136 13.08 -12.36 13.97
C PHE A 136 13.73 -11.44 12.92
N LEU A 137 13.57 -11.80 11.66
CA LEU A 137 13.85 -10.95 10.50
C LEU A 137 12.58 -10.81 9.68
N ILE A 138 12.16 -9.57 9.42
CA ILE A 138 11.16 -9.24 8.41
C ILE A 138 11.90 -8.50 7.30
N ASP A 139 11.81 -9.02 6.09
CA ASP A 139 12.57 -8.57 4.95
C ASP A 139 11.66 -8.45 3.73
N ASP A 140 11.86 -7.44 2.89
CA ASP A 140 11.11 -7.28 1.65
C ASP A 140 9.58 -7.35 1.86
N ALA A 141 9.05 -6.76 2.93
CA ALA A 141 7.62 -6.76 3.18
C ALA A 141 6.96 -5.50 2.61
N HIS A 142 5.87 -5.68 1.86
CA HIS A 142 5.01 -4.57 1.43
C HIS A 142 3.69 -4.63 2.21
N LEU A 143 3.51 -3.68 3.12
CA LEU A 143 2.36 -3.58 4.00
C LEU A 143 1.60 -2.30 3.67
N SER A 144 0.36 -2.42 3.21
CA SER A 144 -0.44 -1.27 2.81
C SER A 144 -1.79 -1.23 3.53
N ASN A 145 -2.26 -0.01 3.83
CA ASN A 145 -3.56 0.21 4.45
C ASN A 145 -3.77 -0.59 5.75
N ILE A 146 -2.77 -0.64 6.62
CA ILE A 146 -2.82 -1.38 7.88
C ILE A 146 -3.47 -0.52 8.96
N ARG A 147 -4.56 -1.04 9.51
CA ARG A 147 -5.48 -0.27 10.34
C ARG A 147 -4.99 -0.03 11.76
N ASP A 148 -4.06 -0.82 12.26
CA ASP A 148 -3.36 -0.62 13.55
C ASP A 148 -1.85 -0.72 13.34
N ASP A 149 -1.21 -1.77 13.75
CA ASP A 149 0.25 -1.89 13.69
C ASP A 149 0.72 -2.67 12.47
N ALA A 150 1.67 -2.10 11.71
CA ALA A 150 2.33 -2.87 10.66
C ALA A 150 3.10 -4.06 11.29
N ILE A 151 3.84 -3.79 12.35
CA ILE A 151 4.54 -4.82 13.12
C ILE A 151 4.19 -4.64 14.59
N GLU A 152 3.60 -5.67 15.21
CA GLU A 152 3.33 -5.74 16.65
C GLU A 152 4.34 -6.66 17.33
N ASN A 153 5.16 -6.11 18.21
CA ASN A 153 6.17 -6.81 19.03
C ASN A 153 5.96 -6.52 20.52
N ASP A 154 4.82 -6.97 21.05
CA ASP A 154 4.41 -6.72 22.44
C ASP A 154 5.22 -7.51 23.47
N TYR A 155 6.14 -8.35 23.04
CA TYR A 155 7.05 -9.11 23.90
C TYR A 155 8.44 -8.50 23.94
N ALA A 156 8.62 -7.32 23.33
CA ALA A 156 9.88 -6.59 23.34
C ALA A 156 11.10 -7.46 22.90
N LEU A 157 10.89 -8.32 21.90
CA LEU A 157 11.89 -9.27 21.38
C LEU A 157 12.94 -8.58 20.51
N ASN A 158 14.12 -9.19 20.41
CA ASN A 158 15.11 -8.82 19.41
C ASN A 158 14.59 -9.07 17.99
N GLY A 159 14.86 -8.15 17.07
CA GLY A 159 14.47 -8.34 15.69
C GLY A 159 15.09 -7.34 14.73
N THR A 160 14.97 -7.67 13.45
CA THR A 160 15.36 -6.77 12.35
C THR A 160 14.21 -6.67 11.38
N ILE A 161 13.92 -5.46 10.96
CA ILE A 161 13.02 -5.15 9.85
C ILE A 161 13.89 -4.49 8.79
N ARG A 162 13.90 -5.04 7.60
CA ARG A 162 14.83 -4.64 6.55
C ARG A 162 14.10 -4.46 5.22
N ASP A 163 14.57 -3.53 4.41
CA ASP A 163 14.15 -3.24 3.03
C ASP A 163 12.64 -3.43 2.78
N SER A 164 11.83 -2.79 3.62
CA SER A 164 10.38 -2.99 3.64
C SER A 164 9.63 -1.68 3.47
N LEU A 165 8.49 -1.73 2.77
CA LEU A 165 7.60 -0.60 2.54
C LEU A 165 6.31 -0.75 3.35
N PHE A 166 6.05 0.20 4.25
CA PHE A 166 4.82 0.34 5.02
C PHE A 166 4.08 1.60 4.55
N ASP A 167 3.14 1.45 3.63
CA ASP A 167 2.44 2.58 3.01
C ASP A 167 0.98 2.66 3.47
N GLY A 168 0.66 3.68 4.26
CA GLY A 168 -0.66 3.88 4.81
C GLY A 168 -0.94 2.99 6.03
N VAL A 169 -0.11 3.08 7.06
CA VAL A 169 -0.29 2.34 8.32
C VAL A 169 -0.72 3.30 9.44
N PHE A 170 -1.57 2.83 10.36
CA PHE A 170 -1.92 3.66 11.53
C PHE A 170 -0.70 3.85 12.43
N SER A 171 0.04 2.78 12.69
CA SER A 171 1.35 2.79 13.33
C SER A 171 2.26 1.78 12.62
N GLY A 172 3.55 2.08 12.52
CA GLY A 172 4.49 1.21 11.83
C GLY A 172 5.03 0.09 12.69
N LEU A 173 5.58 0.42 13.86
CA LEU A 173 6.16 -0.55 14.79
C LEU A 173 5.63 -0.33 16.19
N SER A 174 5.05 -1.37 16.79
CA SER A 174 4.65 -1.39 18.19
C SER A 174 5.68 -2.16 19.02
N LEU A 175 6.19 -1.48 20.04
CA LEU A 175 7.03 -2.02 21.11
C LEU A 175 6.34 -1.79 22.47
N THR A 176 5.02 -1.71 22.46
CA THR A 176 4.25 -1.61 23.70
C THR A 176 4.30 -2.94 24.43
N ASN A 177 4.73 -2.89 25.69
CA ASN A 177 4.97 -4.08 26.49
C ASN A 177 3.67 -4.66 27.08
N GLY A 178 2.77 -5.13 26.21
CA GLY A 178 1.51 -5.78 26.64
C GLY A 178 1.72 -7.05 27.45
N ALA A 179 2.84 -7.70 27.28
CA ALA A 179 3.19 -8.93 28.00
C ALA A 179 3.98 -8.70 29.29
N HIS A 180 4.27 -7.44 29.64
CA HIS A 180 5.08 -7.07 30.82
C HIS A 180 6.47 -7.75 30.87
N THR A 181 7.08 -7.97 29.69
CA THR A 181 8.42 -8.53 29.57
C THR A 181 9.46 -7.42 29.62
N ASP A 182 10.62 -7.68 30.19
CA ASP A 182 11.75 -6.73 30.17
C ASP A 182 12.54 -6.90 28.86
N GLY A 183 12.39 -5.93 27.98
CA GLY A 183 13.11 -5.86 26.70
C GLY A 183 14.38 -5.01 26.73
N SER A 184 14.80 -4.48 27.90
CA SER A 184 15.92 -3.53 28.01
C SER A 184 17.27 -4.09 27.54
N ALA A 185 17.43 -5.41 27.47
CA ALA A 185 18.61 -6.05 26.94
C ALA A 185 18.50 -6.40 25.44
N ASN A 186 17.38 -6.09 24.82
CA ASN A 186 17.07 -6.44 23.45
C ASN A 186 17.30 -5.25 22.52
N THR A 187 17.40 -5.53 21.23
CA THR A 187 17.55 -4.53 20.19
C THR A 187 16.60 -4.83 19.02
N VAL A 188 15.92 -3.79 18.53
CA VAL A 188 15.17 -3.84 17.28
C VAL A 188 15.84 -2.91 16.28
N SER A 189 16.17 -3.45 15.10
CA SER A 189 16.82 -2.71 14.02
C SER A 189 15.85 -2.43 12.87
N LEU A 190 15.77 -1.18 12.43
CA LEU A 190 15.13 -0.75 11.19
C LEU A 190 16.23 -0.39 10.20
N GLN A 191 16.33 -1.14 9.11
CA GLN A 191 17.37 -0.96 8.09
C GLN A 191 16.71 -0.79 6.73
N ASN A 192 16.77 0.41 6.17
CA ASN A 192 16.14 0.67 4.87
C ASN A 192 14.61 0.44 4.88
N VAL A 193 13.95 0.87 5.95
CA VAL A 193 12.48 0.76 6.08
C VAL A 193 11.83 2.06 5.68
N PHE A 194 10.87 2.00 4.76
CA PHE A 194 10.09 3.14 4.26
C PHE A 194 8.70 3.05 4.87
N MET A 195 8.38 3.96 5.79
CA MET A 195 7.18 3.91 6.61
C MET A 195 6.39 5.21 6.48
N ARG A 196 5.11 5.14 6.08
CA ARG A 196 4.16 6.26 6.06
C ARG A 196 2.97 5.98 6.94
N SER A 197 2.82 6.78 7.99
CA SER A 197 1.62 6.75 8.81
C SER A 197 0.50 7.54 8.14
N GLU A 198 -0.69 6.92 8.06
CA GLU A 198 -1.90 7.46 7.46
C GLU A 198 -3.01 7.59 8.50
N SER A 199 -3.85 8.63 8.35
CA SER A 199 -4.94 8.91 9.28
C SER A 199 -6.15 8.01 9.05
N TYR A 200 -6.62 7.39 10.11
CA TYR A 200 -7.82 6.56 10.17
C TYR A 200 -8.80 7.09 11.22
N LEU A 201 -10.04 6.62 11.19
CA LEU A 201 -11.01 6.97 12.22
C LEU A 201 -10.66 6.28 13.55
N TYR A 202 -10.27 7.08 14.54
CA TYR A 202 -9.91 6.64 15.88
C TYR A 202 -10.75 7.42 16.90
N GLU A 203 -11.65 6.75 17.61
CA GLU A 203 -12.55 7.37 18.58
C GLU A 203 -13.26 8.64 18.07
N GLY A 204 -13.78 8.56 16.84
CA GLY A 204 -14.50 9.67 16.21
C GLY A 204 -13.63 10.78 15.60
N LYS A 205 -12.29 10.65 15.62
CA LYS A 205 -11.35 11.61 15.01
C LYS A 205 -10.51 10.95 13.94
N MET A 206 -10.31 11.62 12.81
CA MET A 206 -9.31 11.21 11.81
C MET A 206 -7.92 11.57 12.34
N THR A 207 -7.10 10.56 12.58
CA THR A 207 -5.72 10.69 13.07
C THR A 207 -4.96 9.38 12.85
N HIS A 208 -3.65 9.40 13.07
CA HIS A 208 -2.85 8.17 13.11
C HIS A 208 -2.16 8.03 14.47
N GLY A 209 -1.64 6.85 14.75
CA GLY A 209 -0.81 6.57 15.92
C GLY A 209 0.63 7.08 15.73
N SER A 210 1.48 6.79 16.69
CA SER A 210 2.91 7.04 16.55
C SER A 210 3.50 6.12 15.47
N PRO A 211 4.38 6.60 14.57
CA PRO A 211 5.09 5.74 13.63
C PRO A 211 5.83 4.58 14.32
N ILE A 212 6.41 4.86 15.48
CA ILE A 212 6.99 3.86 16.39
C ILE A 212 6.34 4.07 17.75
N LYS A 213 5.63 3.05 18.24
CA LYS A 213 5.03 3.05 19.58
C LYS A 213 5.95 2.32 20.56
N ALA A 214 6.47 3.01 21.58
CA ALA A 214 7.14 2.40 22.70
C ALA A 214 6.34 2.62 23.98
N ASP A 215 6.52 1.77 24.97
CA ASP A 215 5.76 1.83 26.23
C ASP A 215 6.16 3.06 27.04
N SER A 216 5.27 4.05 27.11
CA SER A 216 5.49 5.28 27.87
C SER A 216 5.33 5.09 29.40
N ASP A 217 4.63 4.04 29.82
CA ASP A 217 4.37 3.74 31.24
C ASP A 217 5.53 2.95 31.86
N SER A 218 6.26 2.20 31.02
CA SER A 218 7.42 1.39 31.41
C SER A 218 8.61 1.60 30.44
N PRO A 219 9.07 2.84 30.26
CA PRO A 219 10.07 3.17 29.23
C PRO A 219 11.40 2.41 29.40
N GLN A 220 11.73 2.03 30.63
CA GLN A 220 12.95 1.27 30.94
C GLN A 220 12.92 -0.18 30.47
N THR A 221 11.77 -0.71 30.05
CA THR A 221 11.65 -2.08 29.50
C THR A 221 11.63 -2.12 27.98
N THR A 222 11.69 -0.97 27.33
CA THR A 222 11.70 -0.85 25.88
C THR A 222 13.05 -1.30 25.30
N PRO A 223 13.07 -2.08 24.22
CA PRO A 223 14.29 -2.42 23.51
C PRO A 223 15.05 -1.19 22.98
N ASP A 224 16.35 -1.32 22.86
CA ASP A 224 17.17 -0.39 22.09
C ASP A 224 16.72 -0.37 20.62
N LEU A 225 16.74 0.80 19.99
CA LEU A 225 16.43 0.98 18.58
C LEU A 225 17.68 1.35 17.78
N ARG A 226 17.87 0.71 16.65
CA ARG A 226 18.84 1.07 15.62
C ARG A 226 18.09 1.40 14.34
N ILE A 227 18.30 2.61 13.81
CA ILE A 227 17.56 3.07 12.62
C ILE A 227 18.56 3.60 11.61
N THR A 228 18.67 2.93 10.47
CA THR A 228 19.63 3.28 9.42
C THR A 228 18.99 3.31 8.06
N ASN A 229 19.32 4.33 7.25
CA ASN A 229 18.86 4.51 5.87
C ASN A 229 17.34 4.36 5.71
N SER A 230 16.56 4.82 6.70
CA SER A 230 15.12 4.62 6.75
C SER A 230 14.37 5.94 6.58
N ILE A 231 13.14 5.84 6.09
CA ILE A 231 12.21 6.96 5.94
C ILE A 231 11.04 6.74 6.89
N ILE A 232 10.76 7.76 7.72
CA ILE A 232 9.58 7.79 8.58
C ILE A 232 8.76 9.00 8.20
N ALA A 233 7.57 8.77 7.64
CA ALA A 233 6.66 9.79 7.15
C ALA A 233 5.39 9.84 7.99
N ILE A 234 4.87 11.04 8.24
CA ILE A 234 3.61 11.31 8.93
C ILE A 234 2.72 12.21 8.09
N GLU A 235 1.41 11.95 8.07
CA GLU A 235 0.41 12.80 7.41
C GLU A 235 -0.15 13.88 8.34
N ASP A 236 -0.35 13.55 9.62
CA ASP A 236 -0.89 14.49 10.61
C ASP A 236 0.17 14.82 11.67
N PRO A 237 0.71 16.06 11.70
CA PRO A 237 1.65 16.45 12.73
C PRO A 237 1.02 16.56 14.13
N ASN A 238 -0.33 16.51 14.24
CA ASN A 238 -1.06 16.50 15.50
C ASN A 238 -1.61 15.11 15.85
N HIS A 239 -0.95 14.06 15.37
CA HIS A 239 -1.36 12.67 15.63
C HIS A 239 -1.32 12.32 17.11
N ILE A 240 -1.92 11.19 17.47
CA ILE A 240 -1.93 10.72 18.86
C ILE A 240 -0.60 9.98 19.20
N GLY A 241 -0.30 9.91 20.51
CA GLY A 241 0.78 9.04 21.01
C GLY A 241 2.17 9.70 21.06
N TYR A 242 2.26 11.01 21.22
CA TYR A 242 3.54 11.71 21.35
C TYR A 242 4.44 11.14 22.45
N SER A 243 3.88 10.77 23.62
CA SER A 243 4.67 10.17 24.70
C SER A 243 5.31 8.83 24.27
N ARG A 244 4.57 8.02 23.52
CA ARG A 244 5.07 6.74 22.98
C ARG A 244 6.18 6.96 21.95
N LEU A 245 6.02 7.95 21.08
CA LEU A 245 7.05 8.33 20.11
C LEU A 245 8.28 8.90 20.81
N GLN A 246 8.12 9.74 21.83
CA GLN A 246 9.23 10.27 22.61
C GLN A 246 10.01 9.15 23.31
N THR A 247 9.29 8.16 23.86
CA THR A 247 9.94 6.98 24.46
C THR A 247 10.73 6.21 23.41
N ALA A 248 10.17 5.98 22.21
CA ALA A 248 10.88 5.34 21.12
C ALA A 248 12.17 6.11 20.75
N TRP A 249 12.09 7.44 20.58
CA TRP A 249 13.26 8.26 20.25
C TRP A 249 14.33 8.25 21.34
N ASN A 250 13.94 8.16 22.60
CA ASN A 250 14.87 8.10 23.73
C ASN A 250 15.66 6.77 23.78
N ASN A 251 15.12 5.72 23.17
CA ASN A 251 15.76 4.39 23.08
C ASN A 251 16.56 4.18 21.79
N VAL A 252 16.69 5.20 20.94
CA VAL A 252 17.52 5.09 19.73
C VAL A 252 19.01 5.21 20.11
N VAL A 253 19.73 4.11 19.98
CA VAL A 253 21.16 4.00 20.29
C VAL A 253 22.05 4.15 19.06
N GLU A 254 21.50 3.93 17.86
CA GLU A 254 22.18 4.11 16.58
C GLU A 254 21.24 4.71 15.55
N SER A 255 21.69 5.79 14.88
CA SER A 255 20.86 6.47 13.87
C SER A 255 21.74 7.13 12.82
N SER A 256 21.57 6.78 11.55
CA SER A 256 22.30 7.37 10.43
C SER A 256 21.59 7.25 9.09
N GLY A 257 21.73 8.27 8.25
CA GLY A 257 21.20 8.26 6.88
C GLY A 257 19.67 8.30 6.78
N ASN A 258 18.98 8.69 7.86
CA ASN A 258 17.51 8.62 7.92
C ASN A 258 16.85 9.92 7.46
N VAL A 259 15.58 9.83 7.04
CA VAL A 259 14.77 10.98 6.67
C VAL A 259 13.44 10.92 7.43
N PHE A 260 13.07 12.02 8.06
CA PHE A 260 11.76 12.21 8.68
C PHE A 260 10.94 13.16 7.81
N LEU A 261 9.77 12.74 7.41
CA LEU A 261 8.90 13.49 6.51
C LEU A 261 7.62 13.91 7.24
N ASN A 262 7.39 15.21 7.34
CA ASN A 262 6.07 15.75 7.62
C ASN A 262 5.39 16.04 6.28
N LEU A 263 4.47 15.19 5.84
CA LEU A 263 3.77 15.32 4.56
C LEU A 263 2.71 16.42 4.58
N SER A 264 2.32 16.90 5.76
CA SER A 264 1.38 18.01 5.93
C SER A 264 2.02 19.35 5.61
N ASP A 265 1.20 20.30 5.14
CA ASP A 265 1.61 21.71 5.05
C ASP A 265 1.60 22.41 6.43
N THR A 266 0.99 21.77 7.45
CA THR A 266 1.06 22.22 8.84
C THR A 266 2.43 21.92 9.43
N PRO A 267 3.15 22.94 9.97
CA PRO A 267 4.44 22.71 10.61
C PRO A 267 4.31 21.77 11.83
N LEU A 268 5.41 21.06 12.12
CA LEU A 268 5.49 20.29 13.36
C LEU A 268 5.26 21.20 14.57
N PRO A 269 4.37 20.83 15.52
CA PRO A 269 4.18 21.55 16.77
C PRO A 269 5.49 21.72 17.54
N SER A 270 5.57 22.76 18.38
CA SER A 270 6.80 23.05 19.16
C SER A 270 7.17 21.94 20.14
N ASP A 271 6.17 21.21 20.61
CA ASP A 271 6.24 20.08 21.53
C ASP A 271 6.28 18.72 20.82
N TYR A 272 6.34 18.70 19.49
CA TYR A 272 6.44 17.45 18.72
C TYR A 272 7.73 16.69 19.09
N PRO A 273 7.63 15.37 19.35
CA PRO A 273 8.79 14.53 19.64
C PRO A 273 9.73 14.45 18.43
N LYS A 274 10.74 15.29 18.40
CA LYS A 274 11.68 15.35 17.26
C LYS A 274 12.53 14.10 17.19
N PRO A 275 12.75 13.57 15.97
CA PRO A 275 13.66 12.46 15.79
C PRO A 275 15.09 12.82 16.27
N PRO A 276 15.87 11.82 16.73
CA PRO A 276 17.22 12.04 17.20
C PRO A 276 18.17 12.47 16.07
N ALA A 277 19.43 12.76 16.43
CA ALA A 277 20.48 12.98 15.43
C ALA A 277 20.56 11.80 14.45
N GLY A 278 20.94 12.09 13.20
CA GLY A 278 20.97 11.08 12.13
C GLY A 278 19.74 11.08 11.22
N PHE A 279 18.75 11.96 11.52
CA PHE A 279 17.62 12.22 10.64
C PHE A 279 17.71 13.59 9.96
N THR A 280 17.41 13.63 8.66
CA THR A 280 17.09 14.87 7.94
C THR A 280 15.59 15.07 7.96
N ILE A 281 15.12 16.27 8.32
CA ILE A 281 13.68 16.57 8.38
C ILE A 281 13.28 17.35 7.14
N LEU A 282 12.27 16.85 6.40
CA LEU A 282 11.63 17.53 5.28
C LEU A 282 10.14 17.74 5.59
N GLN A 283 9.52 18.81 5.02
CA GLN A 283 8.11 19.16 5.29
C GLN A 283 7.38 19.61 4.02
N GLY A 284 6.05 19.45 4.03
CA GLY A 284 5.16 19.92 2.98
C GLY A 284 5.44 19.27 1.64
N GLN A 285 5.37 20.04 0.55
CA GLN A 285 5.52 19.51 -0.80
C GLN A 285 6.87 18.79 -1.02
N VAL A 286 7.95 19.32 -0.48
CA VAL A 286 9.28 18.69 -0.60
C VAL A 286 9.31 17.30 0.05
N ALA A 287 8.61 17.14 1.17
CA ALA A 287 8.48 15.84 1.84
C ALA A 287 7.63 14.87 1.02
N ARG A 288 6.51 15.34 0.46
CA ARG A 288 5.65 14.53 -0.42
C ARG A 288 6.41 14.06 -1.67
N ASP A 289 7.10 14.96 -2.35
CA ASP A 289 7.90 14.62 -3.54
C ASP A 289 9.02 13.62 -3.22
N TYR A 290 9.60 13.73 -2.03
CA TYR A 290 10.64 12.79 -1.59
C TYR A 290 10.06 11.42 -1.30
N TRP A 291 8.88 11.35 -0.62
CA TRP A 291 8.17 10.11 -0.34
C TRP A 291 7.81 9.35 -1.62
N GLU A 292 7.19 10.03 -2.58
CA GLU A 292 6.78 9.40 -3.84
C GLU A 292 7.97 8.83 -4.62
N LYS A 293 9.10 9.55 -4.65
CA LYS A 293 10.33 9.05 -5.28
C LYS A 293 10.90 7.83 -4.56
N ALA A 294 10.88 7.84 -3.23
CA ALA A 294 11.38 6.73 -2.43
C ALA A 294 10.51 5.49 -2.59
N LYS A 295 9.19 5.67 -2.52
CA LYS A 295 8.21 4.61 -2.75
C LYS A 295 8.37 3.98 -4.14
N ALA A 296 8.41 4.81 -5.18
CA ALA A 296 8.59 4.33 -6.56
C ALA A 296 9.93 3.59 -6.74
N ALA A 297 11.01 4.04 -6.09
CA ALA A 297 12.28 3.35 -6.12
C ALA A 297 12.21 1.98 -5.44
N TRP A 298 11.52 1.89 -4.29
CA TRP A 298 11.32 0.63 -3.59
C TRP A 298 10.47 -0.34 -4.43
N GLU A 299 9.31 0.10 -4.92
CA GLU A 299 8.43 -0.70 -5.76
C GLU A 299 9.13 -1.22 -7.02
N SER A 300 9.92 -0.37 -7.68
CA SER A 300 10.70 -0.77 -8.86
C SER A 300 11.82 -1.76 -8.55
N ASN A 301 12.36 -1.74 -7.33
CA ASN A 301 13.41 -2.65 -6.88
C ASN A 301 12.85 -4.02 -6.47
N HIS A 302 11.56 -4.09 -6.18
CA HIS A 302 10.85 -5.29 -5.69
C HIS A 302 9.79 -5.79 -6.70
N ASP A 303 10.03 -5.59 -7.99
CA ASP A 303 9.17 -6.08 -9.07
C ASP A 303 9.44 -7.55 -9.46
N GLY A 304 10.36 -8.22 -8.75
CA GLY A 304 10.75 -9.61 -8.98
C GLY A 304 11.78 -9.78 -10.10
N VAL A 305 12.36 -8.68 -10.60
CA VAL A 305 13.35 -8.70 -11.68
C VAL A 305 14.63 -8.01 -11.23
N GLY A 306 15.57 -8.78 -10.69
CA GLY A 306 16.90 -8.29 -10.35
C GLY A 306 16.96 -7.45 -9.08
N ASP A 307 16.21 -7.86 -8.07
CA ASP A 307 16.16 -7.22 -6.76
C ASP A 307 17.57 -6.94 -6.23
N VAL A 308 17.79 -5.71 -5.77
CA VAL A 308 19.02 -5.36 -5.05
C VAL A 308 18.80 -5.60 -3.57
N GLU A 309 19.86 -5.87 -2.85
CA GLU A 309 19.79 -6.23 -1.41
C GLU A 309 19.18 -5.12 -0.55
N LEU A 310 19.36 -3.85 -0.92
CA LEU A 310 18.78 -2.69 -0.24
C LEU A 310 18.41 -1.61 -1.25
N THR A 311 17.19 -1.10 -1.21
CA THR A 311 16.73 -0.01 -2.06
C THR A 311 17.44 1.30 -1.71
N PRO A 312 18.15 1.95 -2.64
CA PRO A 312 18.83 3.20 -2.37
C PRO A 312 17.84 4.33 -2.05
N LEU A 313 18.11 5.10 -1.00
CA LEU A 313 17.34 6.31 -0.74
C LEU A 313 17.55 7.36 -1.84
N PRO A 314 16.52 8.10 -2.24
CA PRO A 314 16.66 9.23 -3.15
C PRO A 314 17.63 10.29 -2.61
N ALA A 315 18.31 11.01 -3.50
CA ALA A 315 19.16 12.12 -3.10
C ALA A 315 18.32 13.20 -2.38
N LEU A 316 18.84 13.73 -1.27
CA LEU A 316 18.19 14.82 -0.54
C LEU A 316 18.08 16.08 -1.42
N PRO A 317 16.98 16.84 -1.34
CA PRO A 317 16.83 18.10 -2.05
C PRO A 317 17.98 19.07 -1.74
N GLY A 318 18.59 19.65 -2.78
CA GLY A 318 19.70 20.59 -2.65
C GLY A 318 21.10 19.97 -2.59
N THR A 319 21.24 18.66 -2.52
CA THR A 319 22.53 17.99 -2.68
C THR A 319 22.83 17.81 -4.16
N GLN A 320 23.63 18.71 -4.74
CA GLN A 320 24.18 18.48 -6.08
C GLN A 320 25.30 17.44 -5.97
N THR A 321 25.08 16.26 -6.52
CA THR A 321 26.17 15.35 -6.84
C THR A 321 26.99 15.98 -7.96
N THR A 322 28.15 16.54 -7.63
CA THR A 322 29.10 16.98 -8.64
C THR A 322 29.76 15.76 -9.29
N THR A 323 29.09 15.19 -10.28
CA THR A 323 29.75 14.31 -11.24
C THR A 323 30.49 15.24 -12.23
N PRO A 324 31.78 15.09 -12.45
CA PRO A 324 32.48 15.91 -13.43
C PRO A 324 31.93 15.59 -14.81
N THR A 325 31.27 16.56 -15.41
CA THR A 325 30.78 16.49 -16.79
C THR A 325 31.99 16.51 -17.73
N PRO A 326 32.10 15.59 -18.68
CA PRO A 326 33.06 15.71 -19.76
C PRO A 326 32.69 16.92 -20.63
N THR A 327 33.64 17.80 -20.81
CA THR A 327 33.52 19.00 -21.66
C THR A 327 33.26 18.59 -23.09
N ALA A 328 32.04 18.82 -23.59
CA ALA A 328 31.71 18.68 -24.99
C ALA A 328 32.08 19.97 -25.75
N PRO A 329 32.53 19.88 -27.01
CA PRO A 329 32.92 21.06 -27.81
C PRO A 329 31.66 21.86 -28.19
N THR A 330 31.81 23.17 -28.15
CA THR A 330 30.79 24.17 -28.45
C THR A 330 30.34 24.06 -29.94
N PRO A 331 29.03 23.84 -30.19
CA PRO A 331 28.51 24.01 -31.55
C PRO A 331 28.09 25.46 -31.82
N THR A 332 28.45 25.97 -32.95
CA THR A 332 28.03 27.25 -33.52
C THR A 332 26.53 27.23 -33.85
N ALA A 333 25.79 28.25 -33.40
CA ALA A 333 24.36 28.39 -33.61
C ALA A 333 23.99 28.65 -35.09
N PRO A 334 22.91 28.04 -35.57
CA PRO A 334 22.17 28.56 -36.72
C PRO A 334 20.95 29.35 -36.28
N THR A 335 20.63 30.34 -37.07
CA THR A 335 19.55 31.33 -36.96
C THR A 335 18.15 30.70 -36.85
N PRO A 336 17.22 31.25 -36.03
CA PRO A 336 15.91 30.64 -35.79
C PRO A 336 14.95 30.87 -36.95
N THR A 337 14.35 29.79 -37.39
CA THR A 337 13.06 29.82 -38.13
C THR A 337 11.97 29.39 -37.15
N GLU A 338 11.00 30.25 -37.00
CA GLU A 338 9.85 30.04 -36.10
C GLU A 338 8.98 28.86 -36.59
N PRO A 339 8.72 27.81 -35.82
CA PRO A 339 7.69 26.85 -36.15
C PRO A 339 6.39 27.14 -35.38
N THR A 340 5.30 27.06 -36.10
CA THR A 340 3.91 27.00 -35.67
C THR A 340 3.74 26.10 -34.44
N PRO A 341 2.95 26.50 -33.42
CA PRO A 341 2.77 25.70 -32.21
C PRO A 341 2.01 24.42 -32.51
N THR A 342 2.73 23.30 -32.48
CA THR A 342 2.13 21.97 -32.36
C THR A 342 1.86 21.71 -30.89
N ALA A 343 0.67 21.20 -30.57
CA ALA A 343 0.28 20.79 -29.23
C ALA A 343 1.34 19.84 -28.62
N PRO A 344 1.60 19.90 -27.31
CA PRO A 344 2.58 19.04 -26.66
C PRO A 344 2.15 17.58 -26.77
N THR A 345 2.91 16.81 -27.51
CA THR A 345 2.82 15.35 -27.52
C THR A 345 3.36 14.88 -26.15
N ALA A 346 2.53 14.18 -25.39
CA ALA A 346 2.98 13.52 -24.17
C ALA A 346 4.17 12.60 -24.46
N PRO A 347 5.15 12.47 -23.57
CA PRO A 347 6.27 11.54 -23.76
C PRO A 347 5.73 10.13 -23.92
N GLU A 348 6.24 9.39 -24.90
CA GLU A 348 5.90 7.98 -25.12
C GLU A 348 6.24 7.16 -23.86
N PRO A 349 5.35 6.30 -23.40
CA PRO A 349 5.59 5.46 -22.24
C PRO A 349 6.76 4.51 -22.48
N THR A 350 7.67 4.45 -21.54
CA THR A 350 8.94 3.72 -21.68
C THR A 350 8.88 2.27 -21.22
N LYS A 351 7.86 1.89 -20.44
CA LYS A 351 7.67 0.52 -19.91
C LYS A 351 6.46 -0.14 -20.56
N VAL A 352 6.63 -1.36 -21.06
CA VAL A 352 5.57 -2.16 -21.67
C VAL A 352 5.25 -3.34 -20.74
N ILE A 353 3.98 -3.49 -20.38
CA ILE A 353 3.44 -4.63 -19.64
C ILE A 353 2.51 -5.38 -20.59
N SER A 354 2.75 -6.66 -20.83
CA SER A 354 1.95 -7.46 -21.76
C SER A 354 1.42 -8.70 -21.07
N GLY A 355 0.13 -8.94 -21.24
CA GLY A 355 -0.53 -10.20 -20.92
C GLY A 355 -0.30 -11.28 -21.96
N THR A 356 -1.11 -12.30 -21.93
CA THR A 356 -1.09 -13.49 -22.78
C THR A 356 -2.34 -13.53 -23.70
N GLU A 357 -2.65 -14.67 -24.26
CA GLU A 357 -3.93 -14.93 -24.96
C GLU A 357 -5.02 -15.47 -24.02
N SER A 358 -4.79 -15.44 -22.71
CA SER A 358 -5.69 -15.92 -21.69
C SER A 358 -6.03 -14.79 -20.73
N ARG A 359 -7.04 -14.98 -19.90
CA ARG A 359 -7.41 -13.99 -18.89
C ARG A 359 -6.26 -13.62 -17.97
N ASP A 360 -5.88 -12.35 -18.00
CA ASP A 360 -4.79 -11.78 -17.23
C ASP A 360 -5.26 -10.69 -16.23
N LYS A 361 -4.42 -10.38 -15.27
CA LYS A 361 -4.53 -9.19 -14.42
C LYS A 361 -3.24 -8.41 -14.55
N LEU A 362 -3.34 -7.23 -15.13
CA LEU A 362 -2.19 -6.40 -15.49
C LEU A 362 -2.21 -5.11 -14.68
N TYR A 363 -1.13 -4.87 -13.96
CA TYR A 363 -1.00 -3.72 -13.09
C TYR A 363 0.12 -2.82 -13.58
N GLY A 364 -0.20 -1.55 -13.84
CA GLY A 364 0.76 -0.47 -14.00
C GLY A 364 1.37 -0.04 -12.67
N THR A 365 2.15 1.02 -12.73
CA THR A 365 2.83 1.63 -11.59
C THR A 365 2.33 3.07 -11.36
N SER A 366 3.11 3.92 -10.72
CA SER A 366 2.86 5.37 -10.66
C SER A 366 3.49 6.15 -11.82
N GLY A 367 4.15 5.47 -12.76
CA GLY A 367 4.74 6.05 -13.96
C GLY A 367 3.85 5.87 -15.19
N SER A 368 4.34 6.26 -16.36
CA SER A 368 3.59 6.10 -17.62
C SER A 368 3.99 4.81 -18.33
N GLU A 369 3.04 3.92 -18.51
CA GLU A 369 3.22 2.59 -19.10
C GLU A 369 2.38 2.39 -20.37
N THR A 370 2.78 1.39 -21.17
CA THR A 370 1.90 0.76 -22.16
C THR A 370 1.49 -0.61 -21.65
N ILE A 371 0.20 -0.82 -21.36
CA ILE A 371 -0.34 -2.08 -20.85
C ILE A 371 -1.18 -2.72 -21.94
N ARG A 372 -0.89 -3.98 -22.28
CA ARG A 372 -1.61 -4.73 -23.31
C ARG A 372 -2.11 -6.07 -22.79
N GLY A 373 -3.43 -6.30 -22.83
CA GLY A 373 -4.04 -7.58 -22.51
C GLY A 373 -3.72 -8.65 -23.52
N ASN A 374 -3.73 -8.32 -24.80
CA ASN A 374 -3.63 -9.14 -26.02
C ASN A 374 -4.91 -9.90 -26.30
N GLY A 375 -5.15 -11.04 -25.71
CA GLY A 375 -6.38 -11.79 -25.87
C GLY A 375 -6.81 -12.43 -24.56
N GLY A 376 -8.11 -12.70 -24.43
CA GLY A 376 -8.68 -13.16 -23.18
C GLY A 376 -9.64 -12.12 -22.60
N ASN A 377 -10.08 -12.33 -21.38
CA ASN A 377 -10.93 -11.35 -20.68
C ASN A 377 -10.10 -10.74 -19.56
N ASP A 378 -9.42 -9.66 -19.86
CA ASP A 378 -8.35 -9.12 -19.05
C ASP A 378 -8.83 -8.04 -18.07
N ALA A 379 -8.06 -7.82 -17.02
CA ALA A 379 -8.30 -6.73 -16.09
C ALA A 379 -7.02 -5.85 -16.02
N LEU A 380 -7.15 -4.58 -16.40
CA LEU A 380 -6.07 -3.64 -16.56
C LEU A 380 -6.20 -2.49 -15.56
N TRP A 381 -5.15 -2.25 -14.79
CA TRP A 381 -4.97 -1.12 -13.88
C TRP A 381 -3.83 -0.25 -14.38
N GLY A 382 -4.07 0.96 -14.84
CA GLY A 382 -3.02 1.95 -15.14
C GLY A 382 -2.28 2.37 -13.89
N LYS A 383 -3.01 2.53 -12.80
CA LYS A 383 -2.57 3.11 -11.52
C LYS A 383 -2.35 4.61 -11.64
N GLY A 384 -1.14 5.12 -11.51
CA GLY A 384 -0.84 6.55 -11.63
C GLY A 384 0.03 6.85 -12.85
N GLY A 385 0.14 8.12 -13.22
CA GLY A 385 0.80 8.52 -14.45
C GLY A 385 -0.16 8.61 -15.65
N SER A 386 0.38 8.69 -16.85
CA SER A 386 -0.40 8.70 -18.10
C SER A 386 -0.14 7.42 -18.88
N ASP A 387 -1.02 6.45 -18.74
CA ASP A 387 -0.86 5.12 -19.29
C ASP A 387 -1.56 4.97 -20.65
N VAL A 388 -1.06 4.03 -21.44
CA VAL A 388 -1.76 3.56 -22.65
C VAL A 388 -2.22 2.14 -22.37
N LEU A 389 -3.54 1.97 -22.23
CA LEU A 389 -4.18 0.70 -21.96
C LEU A 389 -4.79 0.15 -23.25
N THR A 390 -4.49 -1.09 -23.57
CA THR A 390 -5.03 -1.83 -24.72
C THR A 390 -5.58 -3.15 -24.20
N GLY A 391 -6.89 -3.35 -24.24
CA GLY A 391 -7.52 -4.59 -23.81
C GLY A 391 -7.19 -5.74 -24.75
N GLY A 392 -7.41 -5.52 -26.03
CA GLY A 392 -7.22 -6.52 -27.07
C GLY A 392 -8.49 -7.23 -27.43
N ALA A 393 -8.43 -8.56 -27.58
CA ALA A 393 -9.60 -9.35 -27.95
C ALA A 393 -10.23 -9.98 -26.71
N GLY A 394 -11.51 -9.71 -26.46
CA GLY A 394 -12.26 -10.29 -25.34
C GLY A 394 -13.09 -9.27 -24.58
N LYS A 395 -13.51 -9.64 -23.38
CA LYS A 395 -14.28 -8.76 -22.50
C LYS A 395 -13.35 -8.21 -21.43
N ASP A 396 -12.85 -7.02 -21.68
CA ASP A 396 -11.82 -6.45 -20.86
C ASP A 396 -12.37 -5.48 -19.80
N GLN A 397 -11.66 -5.36 -18.72
CA GLN A 397 -12.01 -4.51 -17.58
C GLN A 397 -10.90 -3.48 -17.40
N PHE A 398 -11.26 -2.20 -17.52
CA PHE A 398 -10.38 -1.08 -17.25
C PHE A 398 -10.72 -0.50 -15.88
N ILE A 399 -9.77 -0.54 -14.95
CA ILE A 399 -10.04 -0.30 -13.55
C ILE A 399 -9.35 0.96 -13.06
N PHE A 400 -10.13 1.87 -12.46
CA PHE A 400 -9.70 3.14 -11.89
C PHE A 400 -9.90 3.12 -10.37
N ASP A 401 -8.85 2.80 -9.64
CA ASP A 401 -8.83 2.70 -8.18
C ASP A 401 -7.74 3.56 -7.51
N THR A 402 -7.13 4.46 -8.29
CA THR A 402 -6.04 5.33 -7.84
C THR A 402 -6.51 6.78 -7.76
N LYS A 403 -6.05 7.53 -6.76
CA LYS A 403 -6.38 8.96 -6.60
C LYS A 403 -5.95 9.76 -7.83
N PHE A 404 -6.73 10.76 -8.20
CA PHE A 404 -6.40 11.66 -9.31
C PHE A 404 -5.12 12.44 -8.96
N ASP A 405 -4.11 12.30 -9.80
CA ASP A 405 -2.80 12.95 -9.67
C ASP A 405 -2.60 14.10 -10.69
N GLY A 406 -3.63 14.40 -11.47
CA GLY A 406 -3.62 15.39 -12.53
C GLY A 406 -3.21 14.81 -13.89
N THR A 407 -2.94 13.52 -13.97
CA THR A 407 -2.75 12.76 -15.20
C THR A 407 -4.02 11.99 -15.57
N PHE A 408 -4.03 11.37 -16.73
CA PHE A 408 -5.13 10.50 -17.16
C PHE A 408 -4.62 9.41 -18.10
N ASP A 409 -5.29 8.27 -18.11
CA ASP A 409 -4.97 7.14 -18.95
C ASP A 409 -5.65 7.21 -20.32
N ARG A 410 -5.00 6.62 -21.32
CA ARG A 410 -5.59 6.44 -22.62
C ARG A 410 -5.96 4.99 -22.86
N ILE A 411 -7.25 4.69 -22.98
CA ILE A 411 -7.73 3.39 -23.43
C ILE A 411 -7.79 3.43 -24.95
N SER A 412 -6.96 2.60 -25.63
CA SER A 412 -6.72 2.72 -27.06
C SER A 412 -7.77 2.01 -27.93
N ASP A 413 -8.46 1.01 -27.40
CA ASP A 413 -9.29 0.06 -28.15
C ASP A 413 -10.62 -0.30 -27.47
N PHE A 414 -11.12 0.51 -26.54
CA PHE A 414 -12.38 0.25 -25.83
C PHE A 414 -13.52 -0.10 -26.78
N ASN A 415 -14.05 -1.30 -26.63
CA ASN A 415 -15.17 -1.83 -27.38
C ASN A 415 -16.44 -1.88 -26.51
N PRO A 416 -17.44 -0.99 -26.70
CA PRO A 416 -18.66 -0.97 -25.88
C PRO A 416 -19.48 -2.27 -25.92
N ALA A 417 -19.29 -3.14 -26.93
CA ALA A 417 -20.00 -4.41 -27.00
C ALA A 417 -19.44 -5.49 -26.06
N GLU A 418 -18.22 -5.32 -25.58
CA GLU A 418 -17.49 -6.34 -24.83
C GLU A 418 -16.90 -5.82 -23.53
N ASP A 419 -16.37 -4.61 -23.53
CA ASP A 419 -15.54 -4.05 -22.45
C ASP A 419 -16.34 -3.31 -21.37
N SER A 420 -15.68 -3.11 -20.23
CA SER A 420 -16.27 -2.41 -19.09
C SER A 420 -15.26 -1.57 -18.31
N ILE A 421 -15.75 -0.49 -17.72
CA ILE A 421 -14.97 0.42 -16.87
C ILE A 421 -15.40 0.21 -15.41
N TYR A 422 -14.43 0.00 -14.53
CA TYR A 422 -14.64 -0.20 -13.11
C TYR A 422 -14.10 0.99 -12.31
N LEU A 423 -14.96 1.59 -11.50
CA LEU A 423 -14.71 2.81 -10.75
C LEU A 423 -14.74 2.50 -9.26
N SER A 424 -13.62 2.70 -8.57
CA SER A 424 -13.56 2.49 -7.11
C SER A 424 -14.36 3.57 -6.37
N ASP A 425 -15.26 3.16 -5.50
CA ASP A 425 -16.07 4.06 -4.67
C ASP A 425 -15.22 4.91 -3.72
N SER A 426 -14.03 4.46 -3.37
CA SER A 426 -13.06 5.20 -2.57
C SER A 426 -12.50 6.43 -3.29
N ILE A 427 -12.50 6.42 -4.63
CA ILE A 427 -12.04 7.53 -5.48
C ILE A 427 -13.23 8.32 -6.02
N PHE A 428 -14.22 7.62 -6.56
CA PHE A 428 -15.44 8.18 -7.15
C PHE A 428 -16.56 8.28 -6.11
N SER A 429 -16.30 8.98 -5.01
CA SER A 429 -17.09 8.97 -3.77
C SER A 429 -18.56 9.38 -3.90
N LYS A 430 -18.96 10.04 -4.99
CA LYS A 430 -20.36 10.41 -5.26
C LYS A 430 -21.17 9.31 -5.92
N LEU A 431 -20.52 8.26 -6.42
CA LEU A 431 -21.21 7.15 -7.10
C LEU A 431 -21.81 6.11 -6.13
N GLY A 432 -21.74 6.40 -4.82
CA GLY A 432 -22.29 5.52 -3.79
C GLY A 432 -21.38 4.33 -3.51
N TYR A 433 -21.81 3.48 -2.58
CA TYR A 433 -21.01 2.36 -2.08
C TYR A 433 -21.24 1.07 -2.86
N ALA A 434 -20.16 0.40 -3.22
CA ALA A 434 -20.16 -0.92 -3.84
C ALA A 434 -18.91 -1.74 -3.40
N SER A 435 -18.70 -2.90 -3.97
CA SER A 435 -17.51 -3.72 -3.69
C SER A 435 -17.19 -4.65 -4.85
N TRP A 436 -15.96 -5.10 -4.95
CA TRP A 436 -15.50 -6.08 -5.93
C TRP A 436 -16.30 -7.39 -5.92
N SER A 437 -16.83 -7.81 -4.78
CA SER A 437 -17.68 -9.00 -4.64
C SER A 437 -19.12 -8.76 -5.06
N ALA A 438 -19.56 -7.51 -5.14
CA ALA A 438 -20.88 -7.08 -5.52
C ALA A 438 -20.82 -5.74 -6.28
N PRO A 439 -20.25 -5.73 -7.49
CA PRO A 439 -20.20 -4.53 -8.30
C PRO A 439 -21.61 -4.00 -8.59
N LYS A 440 -21.77 -2.69 -8.56
CA LYS A 440 -23.03 -2.06 -8.94
C LYS A 440 -22.86 -1.35 -10.27
N GLN A 441 -23.82 -1.56 -11.16
CA GLN A 441 -23.90 -0.79 -12.38
C GLN A 441 -24.13 0.69 -12.05
N LEU A 442 -23.50 1.60 -12.78
CA LEU A 442 -23.69 3.04 -12.67
C LEU A 442 -25.18 3.40 -12.88
N SER A 443 -25.71 4.35 -12.12
CA SER A 443 -27.06 4.89 -12.39
C SER A 443 -27.08 5.62 -13.74
N SER A 444 -28.12 5.40 -14.54
CA SER A 444 -28.27 6.14 -15.80
C SER A 444 -28.42 7.64 -15.64
N SER A 445 -28.82 8.08 -14.45
CA SER A 445 -28.93 9.51 -14.11
C SER A 445 -27.58 10.15 -13.72
N TRP A 446 -26.50 9.41 -13.70
CA TRP A 446 -25.17 9.89 -13.31
C TRP A 446 -24.19 9.98 -14.48
N LEU A 447 -24.65 9.57 -15.67
CA LEU A 447 -23.86 9.60 -16.89
C LEU A 447 -24.41 10.64 -17.86
N VAL A 448 -23.53 11.48 -18.34
CA VAL A 448 -23.76 12.34 -19.51
C VAL A 448 -22.83 11.89 -20.62
N ASP A 449 -23.40 11.54 -21.76
CA ASP A 449 -22.69 11.06 -22.93
C ASP A 449 -23.09 11.86 -24.17
N GLY A 450 -22.13 12.13 -25.05
CA GLY A 450 -22.39 12.73 -26.34
C GLY A 450 -21.38 13.79 -26.77
N PRO A 451 -21.57 14.39 -27.95
CA PRO A 451 -20.66 15.39 -28.50
C PRO A 451 -20.66 16.68 -27.69
N GLY A 452 -19.50 17.03 -27.08
CA GLY A 452 -19.36 18.21 -26.24
C GLY A 452 -20.10 18.10 -24.91
N ALA A 453 -20.27 16.89 -24.38
CA ALA A 453 -20.94 16.61 -23.12
C ALA A 453 -20.37 17.43 -21.96
N VAL A 454 -21.27 18.01 -21.17
CA VAL A 454 -20.98 18.76 -19.93
C VAL A 454 -22.06 18.44 -18.90
N ALA A 455 -21.77 18.57 -17.62
CA ALA A 455 -22.79 18.38 -16.57
C ALA A 455 -23.93 19.40 -16.70
N HIS A 456 -25.18 18.94 -16.59
CA HIS A 456 -26.39 19.75 -16.68
C HIS A 456 -27.10 19.88 -15.33
N ASP A 457 -26.97 18.87 -14.49
CA ASP A 457 -27.57 18.85 -13.16
C ASP A 457 -26.60 18.35 -12.07
N SER A 458 -27.03 18.36 -10.81
CA SER A 458 -26.16 18.09 -9.65
C SER A 458 -25.79 16.62 -9.47
N ASN A 459 -26.28 15.73 -10.30
CA ASN A 459 -25.98 14.28 -10.27
C ASN A 459 -25.31 13.77 -11.56
N ASP A 460 -24.90 14.65 -12.45
CA ASP A 460 -24.12 14.31 -13.63
C ASP A 460 -22.64 14.13 -13.24
N PHE A 461 -22.32 12.93 -12.69
CA PHE A 461 -21.00 12.70 -12.10
C PHE A 461 -19.98 12.13 -13.07
N ILE A 462 -20.40 11.38 -14.10
CA ILE A 462 -19.55 10.81 -15.13
C ILE A 462 -19.90 11.45 -16.46
N ILE A 463 -18.92 12.02 -17.13
CA ILE A 463 -19.10 12.77 -18.36
C ILE A 463 -18.18 12.22 -19.43
N TYR A 464 -18.74 11.72 -20.53
CA TYR A 464 -17.99 11.32 -21.71
C TYR A 464 -18.26 12.28 -22.88
N ASP A 465 -17.24 13.06 -23.25
CA ASP A 465 -17.33 13.89 -24.47
C ASP A 465 -16.86 13.08 -25.68
N SER A 466 -17.80 12.65 -26.49
CA SER A 466 -17.51 11.83 -27.66
C SER A 466 -16.73 12.54 -28.78
N ASN A 467 -16.63 13.88 -28.78
CA ASN A 467 -15.78 14.63 -29.70
C ASN A 467 -14.30 14.48 -29.36
N THR A 468 -13.96 14.49 -28.08
CA THR A 468 -12.58 14.46 -27.60
C THR A 468 -12.14 13.09 -27.09
N GLY A 469 -13.09 12.23 -26.77
CA GLY A 469 -12.87 10.97 -26.07
C GLY A 469 -12.65 11.10 -24.58
N ASN A 470 -12.71 12.31 -24.03
CA ASN A 470 -12.43 12.54 -22.61
C ASN A 470 -13.54 11.95 -21.74
N LEU A 471 -13.11 11.17 -20.74
CA LEU A 471 -13.96 10.66 -19.68
C LEU A 471 -13.59 11.36 -18.38
N SER A 472 -14.55 12.03 -17.79
CA SER A 472 -14.33 12.90 -16.64
C SER A 472 -15.23 12.54 -15.46
N TYR A 473 -14.74 12.83 -14.25
CA TYR A 473 -15.50 12.75 -13.01
C TYR A 473 -15.78 14.16 -12.47
N ASP A 474 -17.03 14.46 -12.23
CA ASP A 474 -17.49 15.70 -11.65
C ASP A 474 -18.16 15.42 -10.30
N ALA A 475 -17.52 15.78 -9.21
CA ALA A 475 -18.00 15.44 -7.87
C ALA A 475 -19.17 16.33 -7.39
N ASP A 476 -19.43 17.46 -8.01
CA ASP A 476 -20.54 18.38 -7.69
C ASP A 476 -21.53 18.57 -8.86
N GLY A 477 -21.33 17.80 -9.94
CA GLY A 477 -22.18 17.86 -11.14
C GLY A 477 -22.17 19.25 -11.77
N SER A 478 -23.33 19.84 -12.01
CA SER A 478 -23.43 21.21 -12.55
C SER A 478 -22.99 22.31 -11.56
N GLY A 479 -22.26 21.97 -10.50
CA GLY A 479 -21.72 22.89 -9.51
C GLY A 479 -20.61 23.79 -10.06
N ALA A 480 -19.87 24.43 -9.15
CA ALA A 480 -18.79 25.36 -9.52
C ALA A 480 -17.42 24.68 -9.70
N GLY A 481 -17.30 23.42 -9.28
CA GLY A 481 -16.09 22.61 -9.45
C GLY A 481 -15.83 22.28 -10.93
N ALA A 482 -14.58 22.13 -11.30
CA ALA A 482 -14.25 21.66 -12.64
C ALA A 482 -14.18 20.12 -12.65
N PRO A 483 -14.72 19.44 -13.68
CA PRO A 483 -14.59 18.01 -13.82
C PRO A 483 -13.11 17.60 -13.98
N VAL A 484 -12.76 16.47 -13.41
CA VAL A 484 -11.40 15.90 -13.52
C VAL A 484 -11.40 14.83 -14.62
N ILE A 485 -10.60 15.03 -15.66
CA ILE A 485 -10.39 14.01 -16.68
C ILE A 485 -9.54 12.89 -16.03
N PHE A 486 -10.02 11.65 -16.09
CA PHE A 486 -9.30 10.49 -15.57
C PHE A 486 -8.97 9.45 -16.63
N ALA A 487 -9.67 9.51 -17.80
CA ALA A 487 -9.36 8.67 -18.94
C ALA A 487 -9.66 9.36 -20.26
N GLN A 488 -9.06 8.85 -21.34
CA GLN A 488 -9.42 9.18 -22.70
C GLN A 488 -9.67 7.88 -23.47
N LEU A 489 -10.86 7.76 -24.03
CA LEU A 489 -11.30 6.64 -24.88
C LEU A 489 -11.23 7.03 -26.36
N PRO A 490 -11.41 6.08 -27.29
CA PRO A 490 -11.68 6.41 -28.69
C PRO A 490 -12.85 7.38 -28.84
N THR A 491 -12.75 8.29 -29.78
CA THR A 491 -13.82 9.27 -30.05
C THR A 491 -15.03 8.61 -30.73
N GLY A 492 -16.21 9.22 -30.55
CA GLY A 492 -17.43 8.78 -31.24
C GLY A 492 -18.07 7.52 -30.71
N LEU A 493 -17.68 7.05 -29.53
CA LEU A 493 -18.35 5.92 -28.88
C LEU A 493 -19.76 6.36 -28.39
N ASP A 494 -20.69 5.43 -28.38
CA ASP A 494 -22.02 5.55 -27.77
C ASP A 494 -21.98 4.78 -26.44
N LEU A 495 -21.77 5.50 -25.35
CA LEU A 495 -21.64 4.90 -24.03
C LEU A 495 -22.98 4.94 -23.29
N SER A 496 -23.23 3.89 -22.53
CA SER A 496 -24.36 3.82 -21.60
C SER A 496 -23.85 3.48 -20.19
N ASN A 497 -24.68 3.70 -19.21
CA ASN A 497 -24.39 3.31 -17.83
C ASN A 497 -24.08 1.80 -17.67
N GLY A 498 -24.45 0.98 -18.66
CA GLY A 498 -24.15 -0.45 -18.71
C GLY A 498 -22.66 -0.79 -18.83
N HIS A 499 -21.85 0.14 -19.29
CA HIS A 499 -20.41 -0.05 -19.44
C HIS A 499 -19.62 0.31 -18.16
N PHE A 500 -20.28 0.88 -17.13
CA PHE A 500 -19.63 1.36 -15.92
C PHE A 500 -20.11 0.59 -14.69
N PHE A 501 -19.16 0.16 -13.88
CA PHE A 501 -19.43 -0.56 -12.63
C PHE A 501 -18.69 0.12 -11.48
N ILE A 502 -19.37 0.28 -10.35
CA ILE A 502 -18.82 0.79 -9.10
C ILE A 502 -18.34 -0.41 -8.27
N VAL A 503 -17.13 -0.33 -7.68
CA VAL A 503 -16.50 -1.41 -6.90
C VAL A 503 -15.87 -0.85 -5.62
#